data_d254657fe62084eaa7624ec20f50ac2e
#
_entry.id   d254657fe62084eaa7624ec20f50ac2e
#
_cell.length_a   1.000
_cell.length_b   1.000
_cell.length_c   1.000
_cell.angle_alpha   90.00
_cell.angle_beta   90.00
_cell.angle_gamma   90.00
#
_symmetry.space_group_name_H-M   'P 1'
#
loop_
_entity.id
_entity.type
_entity.pdbx_description
1 polymer ?
#
loop_
_entity_poly.entity_id
_entity_poly.type
_entity_poly.pdbx_seq_one_letter_code
_entity_poly.pdbx_strand_id
1 'polypeptide(L)'
;MTSDDKVARAAELIRAGRLVAFPTETVYGLGANALDPDAVARIFAAKGRPRTSPLIVHVDSIEMARTLASHWSDAADLLARRYWPGPLTLVVPKRPLVPDIVTAGLPTVGLRMPAHPLALELIRAAGVPIAAPSANRFTELSPTAAAHIPEALADYTLDGGAARVGIESTVLSLVDKPTLLRPGVISITELEALIGPIARAEAPAEGAHASPGMHVRHYRPATPLFLDTVRREGRGVVLRMGQEMPADPRSYAAALYETLHRLDTQSLDWIAIEPPPDTHEWAGILDRLRRAAG
;
A
#
# COMPACT_ATOMS: atom_id res chain seq x y z
N MET A 1 22.58 -18.35 3.05
CA MET A 1 21.63 -18.31 1.94
C MET A 1 21.92 -17.08 1.09
N THR A 2 22.11 -17.26 -0.20
CA THR A 2 22.24 -16.16 -1.17
C THR A 2 20.90 -15.41 -1.32
N SER A 3 20.90 -14.26 -2.02
CA SER A 3 19.65 -13.57 -2.36
C SER A 3 18.70 -14.47 -3.15
N ASP A 4 19.25 -15.18 -4.13
CA ASP A 4 18.51 -16.09 -5.01
C ASP A 4 17.87 -17.26 -4.23
N ASP A 5 18.60 -17.84 -3.24
CA ASP A 5 18.04 -18.88 -2.37
C ASP A 5 16.83 -18.36 -1.55
N LYS A 6 16.91 -17.12 -1.06
CA LYS A 6 15.82 -16.48 -0.30
C LYS A 6 14.59 -16.27 -1.16
N VAL A 7 14.77 -15.77 -2.39
CA VAL A 7 13.68 -15.55 -3.34
C VAL A 7 13.06 -16.89 -3.78
N ALA A 8 13.87 -17.90 -4.08
CA ALA A 8 13.39 -19.24 -4.44
C ALA A 8 12.53 -19.83 -3.31
N ARG A 9 13.00 -19.73 -2.05
CA ARG A 9 12.24 -20.18 -0.88
C ARG A 9 10.92 -19.44 -0.72
N ALA A 10 10.93 -18.13 -0.86
CA ALA A 10 9.72 -17.31 -0.81
C ALA A 10 8.70 -17.69 -1.91
N ALA A 11 9.19 -17.92 -3.13
CA ALA A 11 8.36 -18.35 -4.27
C ALA A 11 7.74 -19.73 -4.07
N GLU A 12 8.48 -20.70 -3.50
CA GLU A 12 7.92 -22.00 -3.12
C GLU A 12 6.76 -21.86 -2.12
N LEU A 13 6.92 -21.01 -1.10
CA LEU A 13 5.89 -20.75 -0.11
C LEU A 13 4.65 -20.11 -0.73
N ILE A 14 4.80 -19.12 -1.62
CA ILE A 14 3.67 -18.54 -2.37
C ILE A 14 2.93 -19.62 -3.18
N ARG A 15 3.65 -20.48 -3.91
CA ARG A 15 3.03 -21.58 -4.68
C ARG A 15 2.32 -22.61 -3.79
N ALA A 16 2.82 -22.81 -2.56
CA ALA A 16 2.23 -23.68 -1.56
C ALA A 16 1.06 -23.05 -0.79
N GLY A 17 0.56 -21.88 -1.21
CA GLY A 17 -0.54 -21.18 -0.55
C GLY A 17 -0.19 -20.59 0.82
N ARG A 18 1.11 -20.37 1.10
CA ARG A 18 1.61 -19.79 2.35
C ARG A 18 1.76 -18.28 2.22
N LEU A 19 1.88 -17.58 3.35
CA LEU A 19 2.02 -16.13 3.42
C LEU A 19 3.50 -15.73 3.45
N VAL A 20 3.89 -14.81 2.57
CA VAL A 20 5.23 -14.23 2.53
C VAL A 20 5.14 -12.72 2.70
N ALA A 21 5.83 -12.17 3.68
CA ALA A 21 6.07 -10.74 3.75
C ALA A 21 7.23 -10.38 2.84
N PHE A 22 7.06 -9.38 1.96
CA PHE A 22 8.07 -9.00 0.98
C PHE A 22 8.17 -7.48 0.82
N PRO A 23 9.37 -6.96 0.50
CA PRO A 23 9.60 -5.53 0.34
C PRO A 23 8.99 -5.01 -0.96
N THR A 24 8.43 -3.81 -0.91
CA THR A 24 8.20 -2.98 -2.09
C THR A 24 8.87 -1.62 -1.89
N GLU A 25 8.89 -0.77 -2.93
CA GLU A 25 9.40 0.59 -2.78
C GLU A 25 8.50 1.47 -1.88
N THR A 26 7.23 1.09 -1.69
CA THR A 26 6.24 1.82 -0.89
C THR A 26 6.24 1.37 0.57
N VAL A 27 5.81 0.15 0.84
CA VAL A 27 5.74 -0.50 2.15
C VAL A 27 5.92 -2.01 1.97
N TYR A 28 6.20 -2.76 3.02
CA TYR A 28 6.19 -4.22 2.95
C TYR A 28 4.77 -4.75 2.74
N GLY A 29 4.62 -5.70 1.83
CA GLY A 29 3.37 -6.40 1.53
C GLY A 29 3.31 -7.77 2.19
N LEU A 30 2.12 -8.19 2.66
CA LEU A 30 1.81 -9.55 3.06
C LEU A 30 1.20 -10.29 1.87
N GLY A 31 2.00 -11.11 1.20
CA GLY A 31 1.68 -11.72 -0.08
C GLY A 31 1.14 -13.13 0.00
N ALA A 32 0.22 -13.43 -0.89
CA ALA A 32 -0.25 -14.77 -1.22
C ALA A 32 -0.53 -14.89 -2.72
N ASN A 33 -0.59 -16.12 -3.25
CA ASN A 33 -1.02 -16.37 -4.63
C ASN A 33 -2.41 -15.74 -4.87
N ALA A 34 -2.50 -14.77 -5.76
CA ALA A 34 -3.73 -14.03 -6.03
C ALA A 34 -4.82 -14.91 -6.70
N LEU A 35 -4.44 -16.02 -7.31
CA LEU A 35 -5.34 -16.94 -8.01
C LEU A 35 -5.83 -18.10 -7.13
N ASP A 36 -5.34 -18.20 -5.89
CA ASP A 36 -5.73 -19.19 -4.90
C ASP A 36 -6.59 -18.52 -3.81
N PRO A 37 -7.91 -18.74 -3.80
CA PRO A 37 -8.82 -18.13 -2.83
C PRO A 37 -8.53 -18.54 -1.38
N ASP A 38 -8.02 -19.76 -1.15
CA ASP A 38 -7.68 -20.23 0.20
C ASP A 38 -6.40 -19.54 0.72
N ALA A 39 -5.40 -19.36 -0.14
CA ALA A 39 -4.21 -18.58 0.19
C ALA A 39 -4.56 -17.11 0.50
N VAL A 40 -5.44 -16.51 -0.30
CA VAL A 40 -5.93 -15.13 -0.06
C VAL A 40 -6.73 -15.05 1.24
N ALA A 41 -7.56 -16.04 1.56
CA ALA A 41 -8.31 -16.08 2.83
C ALA A 41 -7.39 -16.04 4.06
N ARG A 42 -6.19 -16.63 3.98
CA ARG A 42 -5.17 -16.57 5.05
C ARG A 42 -4.68 -15.14 5.31
N ILE A 43 -4.58 -14.28 4.27
CA ILE A 43 -4.22 -12.86 4.45
C ILE A 43 -5.25 -12.18 5.37
N PHE A 44 -6.54 -12.36 5.11
CA PHE A 44 -7.61 -11.75 5.90
C PHE A 44 -7.59 -12.25 7.34
N ALA A 45 -7.41 -13.56 7.53
CA ALA A 45 -7.32 -14.17 8.87
C ALA A 45 -6.10 -13.65 9.65
N ALA A 46 -4.90 -13.67 9.06
CA ALA A 46 -3.66 -13.23 9.71
C ALA A 46 -3.72 -11.75 10.15
N LYS A 47 -4.31 -10.88 9.32
CA LYS A 47 -4.40 -9.45 9.59
C LYS A 47 -5.57 -9.05 10.48
N GLY A 48 -6.59 -9.89 10.68
CA GLY A 48 -7.90 -9.47 11.21
C GLY A 48 -8.62 -8.48 10.30
N ARG A 49 -8.37 -8.55 8.98
CA ARG A 49 -8.91 -7.62 7.99
C ARG A 49 -10.32 -8.02 7.55
N PRO A 50 -11.28 -7.07 7.42
CA PRO A 50 -12.60 -7.39 6.89
C PRO A 50 -12.53 -7.75 5.40
N ARG A 51 -13.31 -8.77 4.99
CA ARG A 51 -13.38 -9.23 3.58
C ARG A 51 -14.00 -8.21 2.62
N THR A 52 -14.63 -7.16 3.13
CA THR A 52 -15.17 -6.02 2.37
C THR A 52 -14.10 -5.06 1.85
N SER A 53 -12.83 -5.29 2.18
CA SER A 53 -11.71 -4.44 1.78
C SER A 53 -10.85 -5.15 0.72
N PRO A 54 -10.90 -4.76 -0.56
CA PRO A 54 -10.19 -5.43 -1.64
C PRO A 54 -8.66 -5.40 -1.44
N LEU A 55 -7.96 -6.26 -2.17
CA LEU A 55 -6.49 -6.34 -2.18
C LEU A 55 -5.94 -5.84 -3.51
N ILE A 56 -4.72 -5.30 -3.49
CA ILE A 56 -3.96 -4.99 -4.70
C ILE A 56 -3.23 -6.26 -5.14
N VAL A 57 -3.30 -6.55 -6.42
CA VAL A 57 -2.57 -7.65 -7.05
C VAL A 57 -1.30 -7.11 -7.70
N HIS A 58 -0.17 -7.66 -7.27
CA HIS A 58 1.15 -7.30 -7.77
C HIS A 58 1.54 -8.21 -8.93
N VAL A 59 2.06 -7.59 -9.99
CA VAL A 59 2.46 -8.25 -11.25
C VAL A 59 3.92 -7.90 -11.57
N ASP A 60 4.56 -8.68 -12.42
CA ASP A 60 5.95 -8.44 -12.86
C ASP A 60 6.04 -7.75 -14.22
N SER A 61 4.92 -7.65 -14.93
CA SER A 61 4.86 -7.11 -16.30
C SER A 61 3.47 -6.56 -16.62
N ILE A 62 3.40 -5.70 -17.65
CA ILE A 62 2.13 -5.21 -18.21
C ILE A 62 1.37 -6.38 -18.84
N GLU A 63 2.07 -7.32 -19.45
CA GLU A 63 1.52 -8.53 -20.05
C GLU A 63 0.77 -9.36 -18.99
N MET A 64 1.39 -9.62 -17.83
CA MET A 64 0.71 -10.31 -16.71
C MET A 64 -0.50 -9.51 -16.24
N ALA A 65 -0.42 -8.19 -16.12
CA ALA A 65 -1.57 -7.35 -15.75
C ALA A 65 -2.75 -7.50 -16.72
N ARG A 66 -2.47 -7.52 -18.03
CA ARG A 66 -3.49 -7.70 -19.07
C ARG A 66 -4.17 -9.08 -19.02
N THR A 67 -3.50 -10.12 -18.51
CA THR A 67 -4.15 -11.43 -18.32
C THR A 67 -5.21 -11.41 -17.23
N LEU A 68 -5.15 -10.47 -16.29
CA LEU A 68 -6.07 -10.34 -15.16
C LEU A 68 -7.22 -9.35 -15.44
N ALA A 69 -7.04 -8.46 -16.42
CA ALA A 69 -8.02 -7.46 -16.81
C ALA A 69 -8.91 -7.96 -17.96
N SER A 70 -10.22 -7.76 -17.85
CA SER A 70 -11.15 -8.03 -18.97
C SER A 70 -11.17 -6.91 -20.01
N HIS A 71 -10.76 -5.71 -19.58
CA HIS A 71 -10.57 -4.55 -20.45
C HIS A 71 -9.31 -3.78 -20.01
N TRP A 72 -8.45 -3.41 -20.97
CA TRP A 72 -7.23 -2.64 -20.78
C TRP A 72 -7.25 -1.46 -21.74
N SER A 73 -7.54 -0.26 -21.23
CA SER A 73 -7.67 0.95 -22.04
C SER A 73 -6.31 1.54 -22.45
N ASP A 74 -6.30 2.42 -23.45
CA ASP A 74 -5.10 3.17 -23.84
C ASP A 74 -4.55 4.02 -22.69
N ALA A 75 -5.43 4.58 -21.85
CA ALA A 75 -5.05 5.30 -20.63
C ALA A 75 -4.33 4.37 -19.63
N ALA A 76 -4.79 3.14 -19.46
CA ALA A 76 -4.13 2.16 -18.60
C ALA A 76 -2.73 1.81 -19.15
N ASP A 77 -2.60 1.64 -20.47
CA ASP A 77 -1.32 1.34 -21.10
C ASP A 77 -0.34 2.52 -20.99
N LEU A 78 -0.79 3.73 -21.23
CA LEU A 78 0.02 4.96 -21.11
C LEU A 78 0.52 5.16 -19.68
N LEU A 79 -0.35 5.04 -18.68
CA LEU A 79 0.00 5.20 -17.28
C LEU A 79 0.92 4.08 -16.79
N ALA A 80 0.67 2.82 -17.19
CA ALA A 80 1.52 1.69 -16.84
C ALA A 80 2.93 1.88 -17.43
N ARG A 81 3.07 2.24 -18.70
CA ARG A 81 4.39 2.52 -19.33
C ARG A 81 5.14 3.68 -18.68
N ARG A 82 4.41 4.68 -18.15
CA ARG A 82 5.01 5.87 -17.55
C ARG A 82 5.45 5.63 -16.09
N TYR A 83 4.67 4.88 -15.31
CA TYR A 83 4.84 4.78 -13.86
C TYR A 83 5.16 3.37 -13.35
N TRP A 84 5.14 2.34 -14.19
CA TRP A 84 5.55 1.00 -13.80
C TRP A 84 6.93 0.63 -14.36
N PRO A 85 7.77 -0.02 -13.55
CA PRO A 85 7.58 -0.39 -12.14
C PRO A 85 7.51 0.85 -11.23
N GLY A 86 6.53 0.89 -10.30
CA GLY A 86 6.39 2.05 -9.43
C GLY A 86 5.12 2.13 -8.58
N PRO A 87 4.95 3.27 -7.88
CA PRO A 87 3.95 3.44 -6.85
C PRO A 87 2.56 3.86 -7.40
N LEU A 88 2.15 3.33 -8.55
CA LEU A 88 0.81 3.51 -9.13
C LEU A 88 0.05 2.19 -9.15
N THR A 89 -1.16 2.20 -8.63
CA THR A 89 -2.14 1.11 -8.75
C THR A 89 -3.25 1.54 -9.70
N LEU A 90 -3.52 0.73 -10.72
CA LEU A 90 -4.61 0.93 -11.67
C LEU A 90 -5.75 -0.04 -11.34
N VAL A 91 -6.94 0.49 -11.12
CA VAL A 91 -8.16 -0.31 -10.93
C VAL A 91 -8.87 -0.41 -12.27
N VAL A 92 -9.02 -1.65 -12.73
CA VAL A 92 -9.58 -2.00 -14.04
C VAL A 92 -10.62 -3.12 -13.91
N PRO A 93 -11.52 -3.32 -14.90
CA PRO A 93 -12.43 -4.46 -14.92
C PRO A 93 -11.65 -5.78 -14.88
N LYS A 94 -12.04 -6.70 -13.97
CA LYS A 94 -11.35 -7.98 -13.79
C LYS A 94 -11.86 -9.07 -14.74
N ARG A 95 -11.01 -10.07 -15.01
CA ARG A 95 -11.44 -11.36 -15.58
C ARG A 95 -11.95 -12.31 -14.47
N PRO A 96 -12.79 -13.31 -14.82
CA PRO A 96 -13.26 -14.33 -13.86
C PRO A 96 -12.14 -15.14 -13.19
N LEU A 97 -10.97 -15.20 -13.80
CA LEU A 97 -9.73 -15.77 -13.26
C LEU A 97 -9.34 -15.18 -11.89
N VAL A 98 -9.65 -13.89 -11.63
CA VAL A 98 -9.37 -13.26 -10.35
C VAL A 98 -10.50 -13.58 -9.37
N PRO A 99 -10.21 -14.32 -8.26
CA PRO A 99 -11.22 -14.70 -7.28
C PRO A 99 -11.91 -13.51 -6.62
N ASP A 100 -13.19 -13.62 -6.32
CA ASP A 100 -14.01 -12.56 -5.71
C ASP A 100 -13.48 -12.12 -4.34
N ILE A 101 -12.87 -13.03 -3.58
CA ILE A 101 -12.25 -12.70 -2.30
C ILE A 101 -11.13 -11.66 -2.42
N VAL A 102 -10.40 -11.61 -3.53
CA VAL A 102 -9.36 -10.60 -3.82
C VAL A 102 -9.97 -9.22 -3.97
N THR A 103 -11.13 -9.14 -4.59
CA THR A 103 -11.78 -7.90 -5.01
C THR A 103 -12.94 -7.49 -4.10
N ALA A 104 -13.15 -8.20 -2.98
CA ALA A 104 -14.30 -7.99 -2.09
C ALA A 104 -15.66 -8.12 -2.85
N GLY A 105 -15.73 -9.00 -3.86
CA GLY A 105 -16.91 -9.20 -4.71
C GLY A 105 -17.09 -8.14 -5.80
N LEU A 106 -16.20 -7.14 -5.90
CA LEU A 106 -16.29 -6.11 -6.95
C LEU A 106 -15.89 -6.67 -8.32
N PRO A 107 -16.48 -6.13 -9.42
CA PRO A 107 -16.15 -6.54 -10.79
C PRO A 107 -14.80 -5.98 -11.28
N THR A 108 -14.00 -5.39 -10.39
CA THR A 108 -12.78 -4.69 -10.69
C THR A 108 -11.61 -5.22 -9.85
N VAL A 109 -10.37 -5.04 -10.34
CA VAL A 109 -9.15 -5.43 -9.66
C VAL A 109 -8.13 -4.29 -9.68
N GLY A 110 -7.48 -4.04 -8.56
CA GLY A 110 -6.34 -3.12 -8.47
C GLY A 110 -5.05 -3.86 -8.83
N LEU A 111 -4.36 -3.42 -9.88
CA LEU A 111 -3.12 -3.99 -10.40
C LEU A 111 -1.96 -3.04 -10.20
N ARG A 112 -0.79 -3.56 -9.83
CA ARG A 112 0.43 -2.77 -9.67
C ARG A 112 1.68 -3.59 -9.98
N MET A 113 2.64 -2.97 -10.69
CA MET A 113 3.99 -3.50 -10.86
C MET A 113 4.93 -2.76 -9.91
N PRO A 114 5.40 -3.38 -8.80
CA PRO A 114 6.23 -2.71 -7.79
C PRO A 114 7.65 -2.46 -8.32
N ALA A 115 8.31 -1.40 -7.85
CA ALA A 115 9.66 -1.04 -8.31
C ALA A 115 10.80 -1.70 -7.50
N HIS A 116 10.50 -2.54 -6.51
CA HIS A 116 11.51 -3.22 -5.72
C HIS A 116 12.03 -4.48 -6.44
N PRO A 117 13.35 -4.65 -6.65
CA PRO A 117 13.91 -5.79 -7.38
C PRO A 117 13.46 -7.14 -6.82
N LEU A 118 13.56 -7.35 -5.50
CA LEU A 118 13.16 -8.62 -4.86
C LEU A 118 11.65 -8.91 -5.02
N ALA A 119 10.79 -7.89 -5.09
CA ALA A 119 9.37 -8.11 -5.36
C ALA A 119 9.14 -8.64 -6.77
N LEU A 120 9.80 -8.06 -7.77
CA LEU A 120 9.71 -8.51 -9.16
C LEU A 120 10.30 -9.91 -9.34
N GLU A 121 11.45 -10.19 -8.72
CA GLU A 121 12.07 -11.51 -8.72
C GLU A 121 11.17 -12.55 -8.06
N LEU A 122 10.54 -12.22 -6.92
CA LEU A 122 9.59 -13.10 -6.24
C LEU A 122 8.39 -13.45 -7.13
N ILE A 123 7.78 -12.44 -7.78
CA ILE A 123 6.61 -12.66 -8.65
C ILE A 123 7.01 -13.54 -9.85
N ARG A 124 8.15 -13.27 -10.48
CA ARG A 124 8.68 -14.09 -11.59
C ARG A 124 8.99 -15.53 -11.14
N ALA A 125 9.69 -15.69 -10.02
CA ALA A 125 10.03 -17.02 -9.49
C ALA A 125 8.79 -17.80 -9.05
N ALA A 126 7.76 -17.14 -8.52
CA ALA A 126 6.49 -17.77 -8.18
C ALA A 126 5.67 -18.15 -9.42
N GLY A 127 5.82 -17.43 -10.53
CA GLY A 127 5.08 -17.65 -11.78
C GLY A 127 3.57 -17.32 -11.68
N VAL A 128 3.17 -16.61 -10.62
CA VAL A 128 1.78 -16.23 -10.35
C VAL A 128 1.71 -14.78 -9.85
N PRO A 129 0.61 -14.04 -10.11
CA PRO A 129 0.40 -12.73 -9.51
C PRO A 129 0.21 -12.85 -7.98
N ILE A 130 0.65 -11.84 -7.23
CA ILE A 130 0.64 -11.87 -5.76
C ILE A 130 -0.34 -10.82 -5.23
N ALA A 131 -1.40 -11.25 -4.53
CA ALA A 131 -2.27 -10.35 -3.79
C ALA A 131 -1.58 -9.96 -2.50
N ALA A 132 -1.42 -8.65 -2.24
CA ALA A 132 -0.77 -8.19 -1.03
C ALA A 132 -1.30 -6.84 -0.52
N PRO A 133 -1.92 -6.80 0.67
CA PRO A 133 -2.01 -5.60 1.48
C PRO A 133 -0.68 -5.33 2.20
N SER A 134 -0.54 -4.22 2.92
CA SER A 134 0.61 -3.97 3.81
C SER A 134 0.77 -5.06 4.88
N ALA A 135 2.01 -5.38 5.29
CA ALA A 135 2.33 -6.48 6.20
C ALA A 135 2.24 -6.09 7.69
N ASN A 136 1.15 -5.44 8.12
CA ASN A 136 0.79 -5.08 9.49
C ASN A 136 -0.56 -5.69 9.87
N ARG A 137 -0.93 -5.70 11.15
CA ARG A 137 -2.31 -5.97 11.57
C ARG A 137 -3.24 -4.88 11.04
N PHE A 138 -4.51 -5.21 10.89
CA PHE A 138 -5.48 -4.24 10.35
C PHE A 138 -5.55 -2.99 11.21
N THR A 139 -5.57 -1.81 10.59
CA THR A 139 -5.55 -0.44 11.15
C THR A 139 -4.22 0.06 11.72
N GLU A 140 -3.25 -0.80 12.02
CA GLU A 140 -1.94 -0.38 12.54
C GLU A 140 -1.06 0.29 11.45
N LEU A 141 0.10 0.81 11.86
CA LEU A 141 1.09 1.41 10.97
C LEU A 141 1.57 0.42 9.90
N SER A 142 1.70 0.88 8.67
CA SER A 142 2.28 0.08 7.60
C SER A 142 3.80 -0.09 7.81
N PRO A 143 4.35 -1.30 7.59
CA PRO A 143 5.77 -1.56 7.79
C PRO A 143 6.60 -1.03 6.61
N THR A 144 7.62 -0.25 6.92
CA THR A 144 8.63 0.26 5.96
C THR A 144 9.96 -0.50 6.04
N ALA A 145 10.12 -1.37 7.02
CA ALA A 145 11.27 -2.27 7.19
C ALA A 145 10.79 -3.65 7.66
N ALA A 146 11.61 -4.69 7.45
CA ALA A 146 11.31 -6.04 7.90
C ALA A 146 11.10 -6.12 9.44
N ALA A 147 11.83 -5.30 10.20
CA ALA A 147 11.71 -5.22 11.66
C ALA A 147 10.36 -4.68 12.16
N HIS A 148 9.57 -4.01 11.32
CA HIS A 148 8.24 -3.52 11.66
C HIS A 148 7.14 -4.58 11.51
N ILE A 149 7.46 -5.73 10.92
CA ILE A 149 6.47 -6.79 10.65
C ILE A 149 6.26 -7.62 11.92
N PRO A 150 5.02 -7.81 12.40
CA PRO A 150 4.75 -8.68 13.54
C PRO A 150 5.23 -10.12 13.27
N GLU A 151 5.95 -10.72 14.23
CA GLU A 151 6.66 -11.99 14.07
C GLU A 151 5.77 -13.16 13.56
N ALA A 152 4.51 -13.22 13.98
CA ALA A 152 3.58 -14.29 13.61
C ALA A 152 2.69 -13.96 12.39
N LEU A 153 2.95 -12.87 11.67
CA LEU A 153 2.06 -12.41 10.60
C LEU A 153 2.26 -13.17 9.29
N ALA A 154 3.48 -13.59 8.99
CA ALA A 154 3.85 -14.28 7.77
C ALA A 154 4.61 -15.58 8.07
N ASP A 155 4.52 -16.55 7.16
CA ASP A 155 5.29 -17.79 7.25
C ASP A 155 6.79 -17.57 6.91
N TYR A 156 7.08 -16.50 6.17
CA TYR A 156 8.43 -16.08 5.82
C TYR A 156 8.49 -14.58 5.53
N THR A 157 9.57 -13.92 5.94
CA THR A 157 9.86 -12.53 5.60
C THR A 157 11.07 -12.44 4.69
N LEU A 158 10.87 -11.95 3.47
CA LEU A 158 11.93 -11.60 2.53
C LEU A 158 12.40 -10.19 2.84
N ASP A 159 13.53 -10.06 3.53
CA ASP A 159 14.08 -8.75 3.88
C ASP A 159 14.84 -8.14 2.69
N GLY A 160 14.45 -6.94 2.29
CA GLY A 160 15.05 -6.13 1.22
C GLY A 160 15.48 -4.74 1.68
N GLY A 161 15.58 -4.52 2.99
CA GLY A 161 15.89 -3.21 3.56
C GLY A 161 14.69 -2.27 3.65
N ALA A 162 14.96 -0.98 3.88
CA ALA A 162 13.93 0.03 4.07
C ALA A 162 13.21 0.43 2.75
N ALA A 163 11.91 0.62 2.82
CA ALA A 163 11.10 1.13 1.72
C ALA A 163 11.45 2.59 1.40
N ARG A 164 11.68 2.91 0.13
CA ARG A 164 12.19 4.24 -0.28
C ARG A 164 11.10 5.31 -0.40
N VAL A 165 9.85 4.91 -0.64
CA VAL A 165 8.70 5.83 -0.79
C VAL A 165 7.98 6.07 0.54
N GLY A 166 7.87 5.04 1.38
CA GLY A 166 7.41 5.11 2.76
C GLY A 166 5.90 5.20 2.98
N ILE A 167 5.10 5.50 1.96
CA ILE A 167 3.62 5.44 2.01
C ILE A 167 3.08 4.62 0.85
N GLU A 168 1.84 4.15 0.95
CA GLU A 168 1.22 3.32 -0.07
C GLU A 168 1.02 4.05 -1.40
N SER A 169 0.90 3.24 -2.47
CA SER A 169 0.71 3.70 -3.86
C SER A 169 -0.49 4.65 -4.04
N THR A 170 -0.38 5.54 -5.01
CA THR A 170 -1.54 6.22 -5.61
C THR A 170 -2.45 5.18 -6.26
N VAL A 171 -3.77 5.27 -6.05
CA VAL A 171 -4.75 4.34 -6.64
C VAL A 171 -5.70 5.12 -7.54
N LEU A 172 -5.71 4.77 -8.81
CA LEU A 172 -6.54 5.39 -9.85
C LEU A 172 -7.48 4.35 -10.47
N SER A 173 -8.77 4.61 -10.47
CA SER A 173 -9.75 3.83 -11.21
C SER A 173 -9.85 4.31 -12.66
N LEU A 174 -9.88 3.35 -13.59
CA LEU A 174 -10.07 3.57 -15.04
C LEU A 174 -11.30 2.81 -15.56
N VAL A 175 -12.29 2.55 -14.68
CA VAL A 175 -13.46 1.75 -15.04
C VAL A 175 -14.39 2.55 -15.96
N ASP A 176 -14.93 3.66 -15.49
CA ASP A 176 -15.82 4.53 -16.29
C ASP A 176 -15.08 5.83 -16.64
N LYS A 177 -15.08 6.78 -15.72
CA LYS A 177 -14.27 7.98 -15.79
C LYS A 177 -13.04 7.84 -14.88
N PRO A 178 -11.86 8.34 -15.28
CA PRO A 178 -10.70 8.34 -14.40
C PRO A 178 -11.02 8.96 -13.06
N THR A 179 -10.80 8.20 -11.97
CA THR A 179 -11.14 8.63 -10.60
C THR A 179 -10.03 8.27 -9.62
N LEU A 180 -9.49 9.27 -8.93
CA LEU A 180 -8.50 9.08 -7.87
C LEU A 180 -9.21 8.50 -6.64
N LEU A 181 -8.90 7.25 -6.31
CA LEU A 181 -9.45 6.53 -5.15
C LEU A 181 -8.62 6.74 -3.88
N ARG A 182 -7.31 6.84 -4.02
CA ARG A 182 -6.39 7.07 -2.91
C ARG A 182 -5.20 7.91 -3.38
N PRO A 183 -4.94 9.06 -2.79
CA PRO A 183 -3.73 9.83 -3.08
C PRO A 183 -2.48 9.11 -2.53
N GLY A 184 -1.36 9.23 -3.24
CA GLY A 184 -0.04 8.75 -2.88
C GLY A 184 1.01 9.75 -3.32
N VAL A 185 2.25 9.28 -3.60
CA VAL A 185 3.35 10.15 -4.01
C VAL A 185 3.28 10.62 -5.48
N ILE A 186 2.46 9.97 -6.31
CA ILE A 186 2.15 10.48 -7.65
C ILE A 186 0.92 11.38 -7.50
N SER A 187 1.09 12.66 -7.80
CA SER A 187 0.03 13.66 -7.63
C SER A 187 -1.05 13.54 -8.72
N ILE A 188 -2.26 14.04 -8.42
CA ILE A 188 -3.34 14.09 -9.40
C ILE A 188 -2.95 14.91 -10.62
N THR A 189 -2.22 16.03 -10.43
CA THR A 189 -1.75 16.90 -11.52
C THR A 189 -0.81 16.18 -12.48
N GLU A 190 0.10 15.33 -11.96
CA GLU A 190 0.97 14.51 -12.82
C GLU A 190 0.17 13.50 -13.66
N LEU A 191 -0.89 12.91 -13.10
CA LEU A 191 -1.76 11.98 -13.81
C LEU A 191 -2.62 12.71 -14.85
N GLU A 192 -3.21 13.85 -14.49
CA GLU A 192 -4.03 14.69 -15.40
C GLU A 192 -3.25 15.21 -16.60
N ALA A 193 -1.97 15.50 -16.44
CA ALA A 193 -1.08 15.89 -17.55
C ALA A 193 -0.96 14.81 -18.63
N LEU A 194 -1.23 13.54 -18.29
CA LEU A 194 -1.13 12.42 -19.23
C LEU A 194 -2.46 12.00 -19.84
N ILE A 195 -3.54 11.99 -19.04
CA ILE A 195 -4.82 11.38 -19.43
C ILE A 195 -6.01 12.35 -19.37
N GLY A 196 -5.76 13.63 -19.08
CA GLY A 196 -6.82 14.63 -18.90
C GLY A 196 -7.47 14.58 -17.52
N PRO A 197 -8.65 15.22 -17.36
CA PRO A 197 -9.27 15.46 -16.08
C PRO A 197 -9.57 14.17 -15.28
N ILE A 198 -9.28 14.19 -13.98
CA ILE A 198 -9.49 13.08 -13.05
C ILE A 198 -10.43 13.51 -11.93
N ALA A 199 -11.51 12.75 -11.73
CA ALA A 199 -12.41 12.94 -10.60
C ALA A 199 -11.74 12.47 -9.29
N ARG A 200 -12.21 13.00 -8.15
CA ARG A 200 -11.85 12.48 -6.83
C ARG A 200 -13.01 11.66 -6.29
N ALA A 201 -12.71 10.47 -5.75
CA ALA A 201 -13.72 9.68 -5.07
C ALA A 201 -14.15 10.39 -3.79
N GLU A 202 -15.46 10.48 -3.57
CA GLU A 202 -16.01 10.78 -2.26
C GLU A 202 -15.86 9.53 -1.36
N ALA A 203 -15.61 9.74 -0.06
CA ALA A 203 -15.52 8.61 0.87
C ALA A 203 -16.90 7.91 0.93
N PRO A 204 -17.00 6.60 0.63
CA PRO A 204 -18.28 5.92 0.72
C PRO A 204 -18.72 5.86 2.19
N ALA A 205 -20.00 6.14 2.43
CA ALA A 205 -20.58 6.13 3.78
C ALA A 205 -20.61 4.71 4.37
N GLU A 206 -20.88 3.68 3.55
CA GLU A 206 -20.95 2.25 3.94
C GLU A 206 -20.67 1.33 2.75
N GLY A 207 -20.26 0.08 3.01
CA GLY A 207 -20.12 -0.97 2.00
C GLY A 207 -18.68 -1.35 1.62
N ALA A 208 -18.54 -2.08 0.50
CA ALA A 208 -17.24 -2.45 -0.03
C ALA A 208 -16.53 -1.23 -0.63
N HIS A 209 -15.32 -0.97 -0.16
CA HIS A 209 -14.52 0.14 -0.66
C HIS A 209 -13.92 -0.19 -2.03
N ALA A 210 -13.90 0.77 -2.95
CA ALA A 210 -13.34 0.59 -4.29
C ALA A 210 -11.80 0.39 -4.28
N SER A 211 -11.14 0.70 -3.16
CA SER A 211 -9.70 0.44 -2.99
C SER A 211 -9.32 0.20 -1.51
N PRO A 212 -8.13 -0.40 -1.23
CA PRO A 212 -7.61 -0.52 0.12
C PRO A 212 -7.31 0.85 0.75
N GLY A 213 -7.45 0.95 2.09
CA GLY A 213 -7.08 2.16 2.85
C GLY A 213 -8.11 3.28 2.82
N MET A 214 -9.34 3.03 2.36
CA MET A 214 -10.45 4.02 2.39
C MET A 214 -11.20 4.05 3.74
N HIS A 215 -10.84 3.20 4.70
CA HIS A 215 -11.42 3.25 6.05
C HIS A 215 -11.09 4.56 6.76
N VAL A 216 -12.06 5.09 7.52
CA VAL A 216 -11.92 6.37 8.24
C VAL A 216 -10.74 6.34 9.21
N ARG A 217 -10.55 5.21 9.92
CA ARG A 217 -9.41 4.99 10.82
C ARG A 217 -8.47 3.94 10.24
N HIS A 218 -7.24 4.36 9.94
CA HIS A 218 -6.20 3.49 9.38
C HIS A 218 -4.81 4.12 9.63
N TYR A 219 -3.73 3.34 9.52
CA TYR A 219 -2.34 3.79 9.67
C TYR A 219 -2.00 4.35 11.06
N ARG A 220 -2.64 3.81 12.09
CA ARG A 220 -2.58 4.35 13.44
C ARG A 220 -1.38 3.80 14.22
N PRO A 221 -0.52 4.67 14.82
CA PRO A 221 0.43 4.26 15.82
C PRO A 221 -0.30 3.82 17.11
N ALA A 222 0.39 3.02 17.95
CA ALA A 222 -0.10 2.66 19.28
C ALA A 222 -0.21 3.90 20.18
N THR A 223 0.75 4.81 20.08
CA THR A 223 0.75 6.11 20.76
C THR A 223 -0.30 7.04 20.16
N PRO A 224 -1.16 7.69 20.96
CA PRO A 224 -2.13 8.68 20.49
C PRO A 224 -1.49 9.77 19.62
N LEU A 225 -2.01 9.94 18.40
CA LEU A 225 -1.49 10.91 17.42
C LEU A 225 -2.49 12.04 17.21
N PHE A 226 -1.96 13.27 17.18
CA PHE A 226 -2.73 14.50 16.99
C PHE A 226 -2.14 15.32 15.82
N LEU A 227 -3.02 15.85 14.98
CA LEU A 227 -2.63 16.66 13.82
C LEU A 227 -2.64 18.16 14.18
N ASP A 228 -1.73 18.53 15.04
CA ASP A 228 -1.51 19.90 15.54
C ASP A 228 -0.10 20.03 16.14
N THR A 229 0.20 21.19 16.76
CA THR A 229 1.47 21.45 17.46
C THR A 229 1.28 21.69 18.96
N VAL A 230 0.13 21.30 19.52
CA VAL A 230 -0.20 21.56 20.93
C VAL A 230 0.52 20.54 21.82
N ARG A 231 1.25 21.02 22.80
CA ARG A 231 1.84 20.19 23.86
C ARG A 231 0.74 19.80 24.85
N ARG A 232 0.76 18.52 25.25
CA ARG A 232 -0.16 17.91 26.20
C ARG A 232 0.57 17.50 27.47
N GLU A 233 -0.17 17.20 28.52
CA GLU A 233 0.39 16.60 29.71
C GLU A 233 1.00 15.23 29.41
N GLY A 234 1.97 14.82 30.24
CA GLY A 234 2.71 13.58 30.03
C GLY A 234 3.91 13.73 29.10
N ARG A 235 4.44 12.58 28.71
CA ARG A 235 5.65 12.45 27.91
C ARG A 235 5.30 12.38 26.43
N GLY A 236 5.61 13.38 25.66
CA GLY A 236 5.26 13.41 24.24
C GLY A 236 6.22 14.22 23.39
N VAL A 237 5.98 14.20 22.09
CA VAL A 237 6.82 14.88 21.09
C VAL A 237 5.95 15.67 20.11
N VAL A 238 6.46 16.81 19.67
CA VAL A 238 5.90 17.59 18.56
C VAL A 238 6.84 17.43 17.36
N LEU A 239 6.33 16.92 16.27
CA LEU A 239 7.06 16.77 15.02
C LEU A 239 6.74 17.94 14.09
N ARG A 240 7.75 18.74 13.77
CA ARG A 240 7.64 19.91 12.88
C ARG A 240 8.33 19.66 11.57
N MET A 241 7.73 20.18 10.52
CA MET A 241 8.31 20.15 9.18
C MET A 241 9.58 21.01 9.13
N GLY A 242 10.63 20.49 8.51
CA GLY A 242 11.96 21.15 8.44
C GLY A 242 12.78 21.06 9.72
N GLN A 243 12.28 20.37 10.76
CA GLN A 243 12.98 20.12 12.03
C GLN A 243 13.05 18.61 12.30
N GLU A 244 12.05 18.05 13.00
CA GLU A 244 11.98 16.62 13.29
C GLU A 244 11.55 15.80 12.05
N MET A 245 10.84 16.44 11.11
CA MET A 245 10.42 15.84 9.84
C MET A 245 11.00 16.61 8.65
N PRO A 246 11.30 15.94 7.52
CA PRO A 246 11.79 16.62 6.31
C PRO A 246 10.84 17.72 5.81
N ALA A 247 11.39 18.71 5.10
CA ALA A 247 10.63 19.82 4.55
C ALA A 247 10.01 19.54 3.17
N ASP A 248 10.52 18.53 2.44
CA ASP A 248 9.99 18.19 1.12
C ASP A 248 9.06 16.96 1.18
N PRO A 249 8.03 16.89 0.31
CA PRO A 249 7.01 15.84 0.38
C PRO A 249 7.56 14.42 0.22
N ARG A 250 8.57 14.20 -0.63
CA ARG A 250 9.11 12.87 -0.92
C ARG A 250 9.90 12.32 0.27
N SER A 251 10.81 13.11 0.81
CA SER A 251 11.58 12.72 2.00
C SER A 251 10.68 12.60 3.24
N TYR A 252 9.65 13.45 3.35
CA TYR A 252 8.67 13.36 4.43
C TYR A 252 7.88 12.03 4.35
N ALA A 253 7.38 11.66 3.18
CA ALA A 253 6.67 10.40 2.98
C ALA A 253 7.55 9.20 3.34
N ALA A 254 8.81 9.19 2.92
CA ALA A 254 9.77 8.13 3.22
C ALA A 254 10.06 8.01 4.73
N ALA A 255 10.07 9.12 5.47
CA ALA A 255 10.36 9.16 6.90
C ALA A 255 9.14 8.91 7.79
N LEU A 256 7.91 9.10 7.29
CA LEU A 256 6.70 9.17 8.12
C LEU A 256 6.50 7.93 8.99
N TYR A 257 6.33 6.76 8.38
CA TYR A 257 6.04 5.53 9.13
C TYR A 257 7.25 5.04 9.94
N GLU A 258 8.47 5.20 9.41
CA GLU A 258 9.70 4.90 10.16
C GLU A 258 9.77 5.70 11.46
N THR A 259 9.50 7.02 11.38
CA THR A 259 9.48 7.89 12.56
C THR A 259 8.40 7.47 13.56
N LEU A 260 7.17 7.14 13.07
CA LEU A 260 6.09 6.71 13.95
C LEU A 260 6.39 5.36 14.61
N HIS A 261 6.91 4.37 13.87
CA HIS A 261 7.36 3.08 14.46
C HIS A 261 8.42 3.30 15.55
N ARG A 262 9.43 4.13 15.28
CA ARG A 262 10.46 4.44 16.25
C ARG A 262 9.91 5.13 17.50
N LEU A 263 8.94 6.04 17.36
CA LEU A 263 8.31 6.72 18.48
C LEU A 263 7.43 5.79 19.32
N ASP A 264 6.72 4.85 18.70
CA ASP A 264 5.92 3.85 19.41
C ASP A 264 6.75 2.98 20.39
N THR A 265 8.07 2.84 20.14
CA THR A 265 8.94 2.10 21.09
C THR A 265 9.39 2.93 22.30
N GLN A 266 9.07 4.22 22.36
CA GLN A 266 9.59 5.14 23.39
C GLN A 266 8.65 5.35 24.57
N SER A 267 7.53 4.63 24.66
CA SER A 267 6.53 4.76 25.72
C SER A 267 6.07 6.22 25.92
N LEU A 268 5.69 6.87 24.83
CA LEU A 268 5.15 8.23 24.83
C LEU A 268 3.64 8.17 25.11
N ASP A 269 3.12 9.21 25.78
CA ASP A 269 1.70 9.40 26.03
C ASP A 269 1.00 10.02 24.81
N TRP A 270 1.74 10.79 23.99
CA TRP A 270 1.21 11.44 22.79
C TRP A 270 2.29 11.81 21.77
N ILE A 271 1.87 11.88 20.51
CA ILE A 271 2.62 12.43 19.37
C ILE A 271 1.74 13.52 18.75
N ALA A 272 2.29 14.71 18.57
CA ALA A 272 1.67 15.79 17.80
C ALA A 272 2.48 16.04 16.53
N ILE A 273 1.81 16.21 15.40
CA ILE A 273 2.44 16.45 14.10
C ILE A 273 1.89 17.75 13.51
N GLU A 274 2.80 18.66 13.17
CA GLU A 274 2.46 19.85 12.40
C GLU A 274 1.82 19.46 11.06
N PRO A 275 0.58 19.92 10.76
CA PRO A 275 -0.05 19.62 9.48
C PRO A 275 0.78 20.14 8.32
N PRO A 276 1.20 19.30 7.36
CA PRO A 276 1.86 19.78 6.16
C PRO A 276 0.88 20.60 5.29
N PRO A 277 1.40 21.37 4.30
CA PRO A 277 0.58 22.19 3.40
C PRO A 277 -0.49 21.40 2.68
N ASP A 278 -1.69 21.97 2.52
CA ASP A 278 -2.78 21.33 1.78
C ASP A 278 -2.65 21.60 0.27
N THR A 279 -1.64 20.96 -0.33
CA THR A 279 -1.38 21.01 -1.77
C THR A 279 -1.37 19.61 -2.38
N HIS A 280 -1.43 19.52 -3.71
CA HIS A 280 -1.50 18.24 -4.41
C HIS A 280 -0.30 17.31 -4.14
N GLU A 281 0.87 17.88 -3.89
CA GLU A 281 2.10 17.14 -3.58
C GLU A 281 2.07 16.50 -2.20
N TRP A 282 1.36 17.11 -1.24
CA TRP A 282 1.21 16.65 0.13
C TRP A 282 -0.04 15.78 0.35
N ALA A 283 -0.92 15.66 -0.65
CA ALA A 283 -2.22 15.00 -0.51
C ALA A 283 -2.11 13.55 -0.01
N GLY A 284 -1.11 12.80 -0.45
CA GLY A 284 -0.87 11.42 0.01
C GLY A 284 -0.48 11.36 1.50
N ILE A 285 0.36 12.27 1.96
CA ILE A 285 0.79 12.37 3.36
C ILE A 285 -0.37 12.81 4.24
N LEU A 286 -1.08 13.86 3.83
CA LEU A 286 -2.25 14.38 4.57
C LEU A 286 -3.35 13.33 4.73
N ASP A 287 -3.63 12.53 3.70
CA ASP A 287 -4.60 11.43 3.80
C ASP A 287 -4.19 10.44 4.90
N ARG A 288 -2.90 10.06 4.96
CA ARG A 288 -2.38 9.14 6.00
C ARG A 288 -2.47 9.75 7.40
N LEU A 289 -2.05 11.00 7.56
CA LEU A 289 -2.07 11.70 8.85
C LEU A 289 -3.49 11.91 9.37
N ARG A 290 -4.44 12.32 8.51
CA ARG A 290 -5.85 12.50 8.88
C ARG A 290 -6.48 11.17 9.35
N ARG A 291 -6.16 10.03 8.71
CA ARG A 291 -6.65 8.69 9.11
C ARG A 291 -5.95 8.15 10.34
N ALA A 292 -4.71 8.54 10.59
CA ALA A 292 -3.95 8.12 11.76
C ALA A 292 -4.37 8.87 13.03
N ALA A 293 -4.74 10.14 12.91
CA ALA A 293 -5.16 11.00 14.02
C ALA A 293 -6.65 10.85 14.38
N GLY A 294 -7.49 10.48 13.41
CA GLY A 294 -8.95 10.40 13.56
C GLY A 294 -9.47 9.09 13.96
#